data_b6cb43ef34c39bb6c7153cd1c3f066b4
#
_entry.id   b6cb43ef34c39bb6c7153cd1c3f066b4
#
_cell.length_a   1.000
_cell.length_b   1.000
_cell.length_c   1.000
_cell.angle_alpha   90.00
_cell.angle_beta   90.00
_cell.angle_gamma   90.00
#
_symmetry.space_group_name_H-M   'P 1'
#
loop_
_entity.id
_entity.type
_entity.pdbx_description
1 polymer ?
#
loop_
_entity_poly.entity_id
_entity_poly.type
_entity_poly.pdbx_seq_one_letter_code
_entity_poly.pdbx_strand_id
1 'polypeptide(L)'
;MIAIIIITILATTGKSDKICIGYHANNSTTQVDTILEKNVTVTHSVELLENQKEERFCKVLNKAPLDLKGCTIEGWILGNPRCDLLLGDQSWSYIVERPTAQNGICYPGVLNEVEELKALIGSGERVERFEMFPKSTWAGVDTNSGVSSACPYTTGSSFYRNLLWIIKTRSAAYPVIRGTYNNTGNQPILYFWGVHHPPDTNEQNTLYGSGDRYVRMGTERMNFAKGPEIAARPAVNGQRGRIDYYWSVLKPGETLNVESNGNLIAPWYAYRFVSTNRKGAVFKSNLPIENCDATCQTVAGVLRTNKTFQNVSPLWIGECPKYVKSESLRLATGLRNVPQIETRGLFGAIAGFIEGGWTGMIDGWYGYHHENSQGSGYAADRESTQKAIDGITNKVNSIIDKMNTQFEAVDHEFSNLERRIDNLNKRMEDGFLDVWTYNAELLVLLENERTLDMHDANVKNLYEKVKSQLRDNANDLGNGCFEFWHKCDNECIESVKNGTYNYPKYQGESRLNRQTIESVKLENLGVYQILAIYSTVSSSLVLVGLILAMGVWMCSNGSMQCRICI
;
A
#
# COMPACT_ATOMS: atom_id res chain seq x y z
N MET A 1 62.82 37.10 13.13
CA MET A 1 62.25 38.23 12.36
C MET A 1 61.76 37.86 10.95
N ILE A 2 62.47 37.09 10.15
CA ILE A 2 62.10 36.69 8.81
C ILE A 2 60.85 35.79 8.82
N ALA A 3 60.72 34.87 9.78
CA ALA A 3 59.56 34.00 9.89
C ALA A 3 58.23 34.74 10.26
N ILE A 4 58.34 35.81 11.02
CA ILE A 4 57.20 36.64 11.41
C ILE A 4 56.74 37.52 10.26
N ILE A 5 57.64 37.94 9.37
CA ILE A 5 57.34 38.73 8.18
C ILE A 5 56.64 37.86 7.14
N ILE A 6 57.01 36.58 7.00
CA ILE A 6 56.35 35.63 6.08
C ILE A 6 54.94 35.32 6.56
N ILE A 7 54.72 35.20 7.87
CA ILE A 7 53.37 34.96 8.44
C ILE A 7 52.46 36.18 8.26
N THR A 8 53.00 37.40 8.36
CA THR A 8 52.21 38.61 8.14
C THR A 8 51.87 38.87 6.67
N ILE A 9 52.69 38.43 5.73
CA ILE A 9 52.38 38.56 4.29
C ILE A 9 51.32 37.54 3.85
N LEU A 10 51.26 36.35 4.45
CA LEU A 10 50.21 35.37 4.23
C LEU A 10 48.87 35.77 4.86
N ALA A 11 48.89 36.63 5.88
CA ALA A 11 47.67 37.11 6.54
C ALA A 11 47.01 38.32 5.83
N THR A 12 47.65 38.91 4.81
CA THR A 12 47.13 40.06 4.08
C THR A 12 46.62 39.76 2.67
N THR A 13 46.64 38.51 2.22
CA THR A 13 45.90 38.11 1.02
C THR A 13 44.43 38.07 1.36
N GLY A 14 43.68 39.14 0.99
CA GLY A 14 42.24 39.22 1.22
C GLY A 14 41.52 38.04 0.60
N LYS A 15 40.50 37.57 1.30
CA LYS A 15 39.61 36.52 0.75
C LYS A 15 39.01 37.01 -0.55
N SER A 16 39.16 36.23 -1.62
CA SER A 16 38.47 36.50 -2.88
C SER A 16 36.98 36.23 -2.71
N ASP A 17 36.15 36.98 -3.43
CA ASP A 17 34.74 36.76 -3.48
C ASP A 17 34.45 35.44 -4.19
N LYS A 18 33.53 34.67 -3.64
CA LYS A 18 33.18 33.32 -4.14
C LYS A 18 31.68 33.16 -4.28
N ILE A 19 31.28 32.32 -5.22
CA ILE A 19 29.95 31.77 -5.29
C ILE A 19 30.05 30.27 -5.48
N CYS A 20 29.32 29.51 -4.68
CA CYS A 20 29.26 28.06 -4.74
C CYS A 20 27.84 27.63 -5.09
N ILE A 21 27.74 26.54 -5.83
CA ILE A 21 26.48 25.90 -6.18
C ILE A 21 26.40 24.61 -5.36
N GLY A 22 25.25 24.35 -4.78
CA GLY A 22 25.07 23.18 -3.95
C GLY A 22 23.60 22.79 -3.77
N TYR A 23 23.38 21.78 -2.99
CA TYR A 23 22.08 21.21 -2.72
C TYR A 23 21.84 21.02 -1.23
N HIS A 24 20.58 20.90 -0.87
CA HIS A 24 20.15 20.71 0.51
C HIS A 24 20.60 19.35 1.06
N ALA A 25 21.02 19.35 2.30
CA ALA A 25 21.22 18.15 3.12
C ALA A 25 20.61 18.39 4.50
N ASN A 26 20.26 17.32 5.19
CA ASN A 26 19.70 17.38 6.54
C ASN A 26 20.16 16.18 7.38
N ASN A 27 19.56 15.99 8.53
CA ASN A 27 19.88 14.90 9.45
C ASN A 27 19.03 13.64 9.22
N SER A 28 18.30 13.54 8.11
CA SER A 28 17.48 12.37 7.78
C SER A 28 18.33 11.12 7.62
N THR A 29 17.86 10.02 8.19
CA THR A 29 18.44 8.68 8.03
C THR A 29 17.55 7.76 7.20
N THR A 30 16.50 8.29 6.61
CA THR A 30 15.53 7.53 5.80
C THR A 30 16.22 7.01 4.54
N GLN A 31 16.01 5.73 4.26
CA GLN A 31 16.61 5.03 3.13
C GLN A 31 15.56 4.61 2.11
N VAL A 32 15.91 4.69 0.85
CA VAL A 32 15.11 4.17 -0.28
C VAL A 32 15.97 3.26 -1.12
N ASP A 33 15.33 2.39 -1.87
CA ASP A 33 15.99 1.54 -2.86
C ASP A 33 15.74 2.08 -4.27
N THR A 34 16.73 1.94 -5.12
CA THR A 34 16.63 2.20 -6.56
C THR A 34 16.92 0.92 -7.33
N ILE A 35 16.79 0.96 -8.65
CA ILE A 35 17.13 -0.18 -9.51
C ILE A 35 18.60 -0.58 -9.38
N LEU A 36 19.49 0.40 -9.27
CA LEU A 36 20.94 0.18 -9.28
C LEU A 36 21.54 0.11 -7.88
N GLU A 37 20.89 0.70 -6.89
CA GLU A 37 21.43 0.85 -5.54
C GLU A 37 20.39 0.47 -4.49
N LYS A 38 20.86 -0.04 -3.35
CA LYS A 38 20.04 -0.32 -2.17
C LYS A 38 20.43 0.57 -1.01
N ASN A 39 19.46 0.88 -0.15
CA ASN A 39 19.68 1.64 1.08
C ASN A 39 20.33 3.01 0.84
N VAL A 40 19.80 3.75 -0.12
CA VAL A 40 20.22 5.12 -0.39
C VAL A 40 19.55 6.06 0.60
N THR A 41 20.33 6.77 1.41
CA THR A 41 19.81 7.77 2.33
C THR A 41 19.36 9.01 1.56
N VAL A 42 18.14 9.46 1.77
CA VAL A 42 17.55 10.62 1.11
C VAL A 42 17.06 11.65 2.13
N THR A 43 16.98 12.90 1.71
CA THR A 43 16.51 13.98 2.57
C THR A 43 15.01 13.92 2.86
N HIS A 44 14.23 13.55 1.88
CA HIS A 44 12.77 13.46 1.96
C HIS A 44 12.28 12.24 1.19
N SER A 45 11.25 11.62 1.70
CA SER A 45 10.59 10.50 1.05
C SER A 45 9.14 10.42 1.51
N VAL A 46 8.34 9.66 0.77
CA VAL A 46 6.94 9.37 1.08
C VAL A 46 6.77 7.87 1.12
N GLU A 47 6.21 7.35 2.21
CA GLU A 47 5.79 5.95 2.26
C GLU A 47 4.41 5.83 1.60
N LEU A 48 4.33 5.03 0.55
CA LEU A 48 3.09 4.81 -0.18
C LEU A 48 2.25 3.68 0.40
N LEU A 49 2.81 2.90 1.29
CA LEU A 49 2.20 1.70 1.85
C LEU A 49 1.69 1.94 3.26
N GLU A 50 0.40 1.66 3.49
CA GLU A 50 -0.17 1.65 4.83
C GLU A 50 -0.11 0.25 5.42
N ASN A 51 0.48 0.12 6.58
CA ASN A 51 0.58 -1.14 7.33
C ASN A 51 -0.09 -1.07 8.71
N GLN A 52 -0.61 0.07 9.09
CA GLN A 52 -1.29 0.28 10.37
C GLN A 52 -2.80 0.10 10.21
N LYS A 53 -3.41 -0.54 11.18
CA LYS A 53 -4.84 -0.79 11.23
C LYS A 53 -5.37 -0.57 12.64
N GLU A 54 -6.62 -0.20 12.74
CA GLU A 54 -7.36 -0.22 14.00
C GLU A 54 -8.20 -1.49 14.06
N GLU A 55 -7.95 -2.38 15.00
CA GLU A 55 -8.61 -3.69 15.13
C GLU A 55 -10.04 -3.56 15.66
N ARG A 56 -10.93 -3.06 14.84
CA ARG A 56 -12.36 -2.91 15.14
C ARG A 56 -13.17 -2.83 13.85
N PHE A 57 -14.49 -3.00 13.99
CA PHE A 57 -15.44 -2.77 12.90
C PHE A 57 -16.19 -1.47 13.13
N CYS A 58 -16.24 -0.64 12.10
CA CYS A 58 -16.91 0.65 12.10
C CYS A 58 -18.02 0.70 11.05
N LYS A 59 -18.85 1.73 11.13
CA LYS A 59 -19.82 2.04 10.08
C LYS A 59 -19.10 2.48 8.81
N VAL A 60 -19.56 1.98 7.68
CA VAL A 60 -19.09 2.41 6.35
C VAL A 60 -20.27 2.97 5.58
N LEU A 61 -20.09 4.09 4.90
CA LEU A 61 -21.15 4.79 4.15
C LEU A 61 -22.38 5.09 5.03
N ASN A 62 -22.16 5.46 6.27
CA ASN A 62 -23.20 5.76 7.29
C ASN A 62 -24.12 4.58 7.62
N LYS A 63 -23.77 3.35 7.23
CA LYS A 63 -24.51 2.13 7.56
C LYS A 63 -23.70 1.27 8.50
N ALA A 64 -24.33 0.79 9.55
CA ALA A 64 -23.73 -0.16 10.48
C ALA A 64 -23.53 -1.52 9.80
N PRO A 65 -22.51 -2.29 10.17
CA PRO A 65 -22.42 -3.67 9.75
C PRO A 65 -23.53 -4.51 10.39
N LEU A 66 -23.95 -5.57 9.68
CA LEU A 66 -24.84 -6.56 10.26
C LEU A 66 -24.00 -7.56 11.06
N ASP A 67 -24.13 -7.50 12.38
CA ASP A 67 -23.49 -8.46 13.29
C ASP A 67 -24.43 -9.66 13.49
N LEU A 68 -24.04 -10.80 13.00
CA LEU A 68 -24.81 -12.04 13.17
C LEU A 68 -24.67 -12.64 14.58
N LYS A 69 -23.75 -12.12 15.38
CA LYS A 69 -23.46 -12.60 16.74
C LYS A 69 -23.18 -14.10 16.76
N GLY A 70 -23.94 -14.88 17.51
CA GLY A 70 -23.79 -16.32 17.57
C GLY A 70 -24.40 -17.10 16.40
N CYS A 71 -24.97 -16.43 15.40
CA CYS A 71 -25.62 -17.04 14.25
C CYS A 71 -24.71 -17.07 13.03
N THR A 72 -24.81 -18.14 12.24
CA THR A 72 -24.24 -18.21 10.91
C THR A 72 -25.19 -17.56 9.89
N ILE A 73 -24.71 -17.35 8.67
CA ILE A 73 -25.59 -16.83 7.60
C ILE A 73 -26.77 -17.77 7.37
N GLU A 74 -26.55 -19.08 7.38
CA GLU A 74 -27.63 -20.08 7.23
C GLU A 74 -28.64 -19.95 8.37
N GLY A 75 -28.18 -19.82 9.60
CA GLY A 75 -29.05 -19.67 10.76
C GLY A 75 -29.89 -18.41 10.73
N TRP A 76 -29.31 -17.30 10.30
CA TRP A 76 -30.04 -16.05 10.13
C TRP A 76 -31.09 -16.15 9.02
N ILE A 77 -30.69 -16.61 7.84
CA ILE A 77 -31.54 -16.56 6.64
C ILE A 77 -32.67 -17.60 6.70
N LEU A 78 -32.46 -18.75 7.33
CA LEU A 78 -33.50 -19.75 7.54
C LEU A 78 -34.37 -19.44 8.75
N GLY A 79 -33.93 -18.54 9.62
CA GLY A 79 -34.66 -18.16 10.81
C GLY A 79 -34.53 -19.15 11.96
N ASN A 80 -33.32 -19.61 12.27
CA ASN A 80 -33.04 -20.41 13.46
C ASN A 80 -33.67 -19.73 14.71
N PRO A 81 -34.38 -20.47 15.57
CA PRO A 81 -35.02 -19.88 16.74
C PRO A 81 -34.09 -19.10 17.66
N ARG A 82 -32.81 -19.42 17.68
CA ARG A 82 -31.80 -18.69 18.47
C ARG A 82 -31.31 -17.41 17.80
N CYS A 83 -31.79 -17.13 16.60
CA CYS A 83 -31.44 -15.93 15.81
C CYS A 83 -32.59 -14.92 15.73
N ASP A 84 -33.49 -14.93 16.69
CA ASP A 84 -34.69 -14.07 16.71
C ASP A 84 -34.36 -12.57 16.67
N LEU A 85 -33.19 -12.17 17.21
CA LEU A 85 -32.74 -10.78 17.14
C LEU A 85 -32.47 -10.29 15.70
N LEU A 86 -32.29 -11.21 14.75
CA LEU A 86 -32.03 -10.90 13.33
C LEU A 86 -33.29 -10.98 12.46
N LEU A 87 -34.44 -11.29 13.06
CA LEU A 87 -35.72 -11.31 12.34
C LEU A 87 -36.13 -9.89 11.94
N GLY A 88 -36.78 -9.79 10.79
CA GLY A 88 -37.28 -8.53 10.26
C GLY A 88 -36.39 -7.96 9.16
N ASP A 89 -36.61 -6.71 8.86
CA ASP A 89 -35.86 -5.99 7.85
C ASP A 89 -34.45 -5.66 8.36
N GLN A 90 -33.46 -5.91 7.53
CA GLN A 90 -32.08 -5.68 7.84
C GLN A 90 -31.44 -4.81 6.74
N SER A 91 -30.55 -3.94 7.18
CA SER A 91 -29.77 -3.08 6.31
C SER A 91 -28.33 -3.08 6.81
N TRP A 92 -27.37 -3.18 5.90
CA TRP A 92 -25.96 -3.25 6.25
C TRP A 92 -25.06 -2.71 5.15
N SER A 93 -23.86 -2.30 5.53
CA SER A 93 -22.77 -2.01 4.59
C SER A 93 -21.94 -3.27 4.31
N TYR A 94 -21.81 -4.14 5.28
CA TYR A 94 -21.17 -5.46 5.20
C TYR A 94 -21.69 -6.36 6.31
N ILE A 95 -21.43 -7.65 6.21
CA ILE A 95 -21.89 -8.64 7.19
C ILE A 95 -20.68 -9.14 7.99
N VAL A 96 -20.84 -9.25 9.30
CA VAL A 96 -19.83 -9.84 10.19
C VAL A 96 -20.35 -11.17 10.70
N GLU A 97 -19.69 -12.25 10.28
CA GLU A 97 -19.94 -13.61 10.77
C GLU A 97 -18.82 -13.98 11.75
N ARG A 98 -19.19 -14.36 12.98
CA ARG A 98 -18.21 -14.75 13.99
C ARG A 98 -17.71 -16.17 13.73
N PRO A 99 -16.37 -16.46 13.80
CA PRO A 99 -15.85 -17.81 13.58
C PRO A 99 -16.39 -18.85 14.57
N THR A 100 -16.79 -18.41 15.76
CA THR A 100 -17.34 -19.26 16.82
C THR A 100 -18.86 -19.41 16.77
N ALA A 101 -19.53 -18.88 15.74
CA ALA A 101 -20.96 -18.98 15.58
C ALA A 101 -21.41 -20.44 15.41
N GLN A 102 -22.37 -20.87 16.23
CA GLN A 102 -22.88 -22.25 16.26
C GLN A 102 -24.34 -22.37 15.82
N ASN A 103 -25.10 -21.28 15.83
CA ASN A 103 -26.51 -21.26 15.52
C ASN A 103 -26.75 -21.20 14.00
N GLY A 104 -26.56 -22.31 13.35
CA GLY A 104 -26.78 -22.47 11.92
C GLY A 104 -27.98 -23.38 11.63
N ILE A 105 -27.74 -24.45 10.88
CA ILE A 105 -28.75 -25.48 10.60
C ILE A 105 -28.95 -26.30 11.88
N CYS A 106 -30.15 -26.20 12.50
CA CYS A 106 -30.47 -26.90 13.73
C CYS A 106 -30.99 -28.31 13.48
N TYR A 107 -31.99 -28.49 12.62
CA TYR A 107 -32.36 -29.83 12.18
C TYR A 107 -31.36 -30.32 11.14
N PRO A 108 -30.73 -31.49 11.37
CA PRO A 108 -29.62 -31.92 10.53
C PRO A 108 -29.99 -32.05 9.05
N GLY A 109 -29.13 -31.62 8.20
CA GLY A 109 -29.31 -31.63 6.75
C GLY A 109 -28.27 -30.79 6.04
N VAL A 110 -28.46 -30.62 4.76
CA VAL A 110 -27.56 -29.85 3.89
C VAL A 110 -28.36 -28.75 3.20
N LEU A 111 -27.85 -27.53 3.27
CA LEU A 111 -28.36 -26.42 2.47
C LEU A 111 -27.66 -26.48 1.11
N ASN A 112 -28.45 -26.68 0.06
CA ASN A 112 -27.96 -26.83 -1.29
C ASN A 112 -27.41 -25.50 -1.83
N GLU A 113 -26.30 -25.58 -2.54
CA GLU A 113 -25.64 -24.39 -3.15
C GLU A 113 -25.41 -23.24 -2.16
N VAL A 114 -24.95 -23.57 -0.95
CA VAL A 114 -24.77 -22.59 0.13
C VAL A 114 -23.75 -21.51 -0.23
N GLU A 115 -22.74 -21.85 -1.01
CA GLU A 115 -21.71 -20.89 -1.44
C GLU A 115 -22.30 -19.80 -2.33
N GLU A 116 -23.18 -20.19 -3.26
CA GLU A 116 -23.87 -19.24 -4.13
C GLU A 116 -24.86 -18.37 -3.35
N LEU A 117 -25.53 -18.96 -2.36
CA LEU A 117 -26.42 -18.21 -1.46
C LEU A 117 -25.65 -17.16 -0.64
N LYS A 118 -24.51 -17.51 -0.09
CA LYS A 118 -23.64 -16.56 0.64
C LYS A 118 -23.17 -15.42 -0.24
N ALA A 119 -22.79 -15.72 -1.48
CA ALA A 119 -22.40 -14.70 -2.45
C ALA A 119 -23.56 -13.75 -2.78
N LEU A 120 -24.76 -14.27 -2.95
CA LEU A 120 -25.95 -13.47 -3.20
C LEU A 120 -26.30 -12.56 -2.02
N ILE A 121 -26.27 -13.09 -0.81
CA ILE A 121 -26.54 -12.32 0.42
C ILE A 121 -25.47 -11.25 0.61
N GLY A 122 -24.22 -11.60 0.44
CA GLY A 122 -23.10 -10.67 0.55
C GLY A 122 -23.19 -9.49 -0.41
N SER A 123 -23.81 -9.66 -1.57
CA SER A 123 -24.01 -8.59 -2.55
C SER A 123 -25.15 -7.63 -2.20
N GLY A 124 -26.01 -7.98 -1.24
CA GLY A 124 -27.14 -7.16 -0.82
C GLY A 124 -26.74 -6.07 0.18
N GLU A 125 -27.54 -5.01 0.24
CA GLU A 125 -27.41 -3.94 1.25
C GLU A 125 -28.59 -3.89 2.18
N ARG A 126 -29.76 -4.30 1.70
CA ARG A 126 -31.01 -4.26 2.45
C ARG A 126 -31.93 -5.38 2.00
N VAL A 127 -32.55 -6.04 2.97
CA VAL A 127 -33.58 -7.05 2.74
C VAL A 127 -34.81 -6.75 3.58
N GLU A 128 -35.99 -7.01 3.02
CA GLU A 128 -37.27 -6.94 3.69
C GLU A 128 -37.82 -8.36 3.84
N ARG A 129 -38.09 -8.75 5.08
CA ARG A 129 -38.71 -10.04 5.39
C ARG A 129 -40.22 -9.90 5.29
N PHE A 130 -40.86 -10.79 4.57
CA PHE A 130 -42.32 -10.79 4.43
C PHE A 130 -42.86 -12.21 4.41
N GLU A 131 -44.14 -12.37 4.78
CA GLU A 131 -44.82 -13.65 4.75
C GLU A 131 -45.25 -13.97 3.31
N MET A 132 -44.55 -14.91 2.66
CA MET A 132 -44.80 -15.30 1.28
C MET A 132 -45.99 -16.21 1.18
N PHE A 133 -46.03 -17.27 2.00
CA PHE A 133 -47.14 -18.21 2.08
C PHE A 133 -47.71 -18.24 3.50
N PRO A 134 -48.80 -17.51 3.75
CA PRO A 134 -49.47 -17.60 5.06
C PRO A 134 -49.88 -19.04 5.40
N LYS A 135 -49.98 -19.36 6.69
CA LYS A 135 -50.40 -20.67 7.14
C LYS A 135 -51.75 -21.09 6.56
N SER A 136 -52.62 -20.13 6.31
CA SER A 136 -53.93 -20.36 5.70
C SER A 136 -53.89 -20.89 4.25
N THR A 137 -52.73 -20.75 3.56
CA THR A 137 -52.52 -21.30 2.20
C THR A 137 -52.63 -22.82 2.21
N TRP A 138 -52.25 -23.45 3.29
CA TRP A 138 -52.17 -24.90 3.43
C TRP A 138 -53.42 -25.45 4.13
N ALA A 139 -54.43 -25.72 3.35
CA ALA A 139 -55.68 -26.26 3.88
C ALA A 139 -55.60 -27.78 4.06
N GLY A 140 -56.22 -28.29 5.16
CA GLY A 140 -56.32 -29.71 5.42
C GLY A 140 -55.10 -30.38 6.02
N VAL A 141 -54.10 -29.60 6.45
CA VAL A 141 -52.88 -30.07 7.07
C VAL A 141 -52.60 -29.31 8.37
N ASP A 142 -51.77 -29.89 9.25
CA ASP A 142 -51.33 -29.26 10.45
C ASP A 142 -50.08 -28.42 10.23
N THR A 143 -50.19 -27.13 10.43
CA THR A 143 -49.11 -26.16 10.25
C THR A 143 -48.50 -25.68 11.56
N ASN A 144 -48.95 -26.19 12.73
CA ASN A 144 -48.54 -25.71 14.03
C ASN A 144 -47.73 -26.73 14.83
N SER A 145 -47.88 -28.03 14.58
CA SER A 145 -47.28 -29.11 15.38
C SER A 145 -45.92 -29.59 14.83
N GLY A 146 -45.45 -29.07 13.73
CA GLY A 146 -44.18 -29.44 13.16
C GLY A 146 -43.01 -28.75 13.89
N VAL A 147 -42.58 -29.34 14.99
CA VAL A 147 -41.48 -28.85 15.81
C VAL A 147 -40.51 -29.97 16.13
N SER A 148 -39.27 -29.63 16.47
CA SER A 148 -38.23 -30.61 16.81
C SER A 148 -37.42 -30.13 18.03
N SER A 149 -36.95 -31.09 18.82
CA SER A 149 -35.98 -30.82 19.89
C SER A 149 -34.61 -30.43 19.37
N ALA A 150 -34.31 -30.70 18.11
CA ALA A 150 -33.07 -30.27 17.45
C ALA A 150 -33.02 -28.75 17.25
N CYS A 151 -34.17 -28.08 17.15
CA CYS A 151 -34.29 -26.63 17.06
C CYS A 151 -34.88 -26.04 18.35
N PRO A 152 -34.16 -26.05 19.47
CA PRO A 152 -34.72 -25.60 20.73
C PRO A 152 -34.88 -24.09 20.78
N TYR A 153 -35.99 -23.65 21.35
CA TYR A 153 -36.20 -22.29 21.82
C TYR A 153 -36.24 -22.31 23.34
N THR A 154 -36.17 -21.19 24.02
CA THR A 154 -35.91 -21.05 25.47
C THR A 154 -36.52 -22.13 26.41
N THR A 155 -37.67 -22.70 26.10
CA THR A 155 -38.38 -23.65 26.97
C THR A 155 -38.87 -24.92 26.29
N GLY A 156 -38.52 -25.17 25.03
CA GLY A 156 -39.00 -26.35 24.34
C GLY A 156 -38.61 -26.46 22.88
N SER A 157 -39.21 -27.44 22.22
CA SER A 157 -38.99 -27.69 20.81
C SER A 157 -39.59 -26.58 19.93
N SER A 158 -38.93 -26.24 18.89
CA SER A 158 -39.36 -25.24 17.93
C SER A 158 -38.91 -25.63 16.50
N PHE A 159 -39.07 -24.74 15.58
CA PHE A 159 -38.57 -24.90 14.20
C PHE A 159 -38.12 -23.55 13.63
N TYR A 160 -37.61 -23.56 12.43
CA TYR A 160 -37.17 -22.32 11.78
C TYR A 160 -38.32 -21.31 11.64
N ARG A 161 -38.00 -20.04 11.79
CA ARG A 161 -39.01 -18.97 11.71
C ARG A 161 -39.47 -18.70 10.27
N ASN A 162 -38.68 -19.10 9.26
CA ASN A 162 -38.99 -18.86 7.86
C ASN A 162 -39.54 -20.08 7.12
N LEU A 163 -39.60 -21.22 7.78
CA LEU A 163 -40.07 -22.49 7.22
C LEU A 163 -41.21 -23.07 8.05
N LEU A 164 -42.12 -23.76 7.36
CA LEU A 164 -43.19 -24.51 7.99
C LEU A 164 -42.99 -26.01 7.78
N TRP A 165 -42.95 -26.76 8.87
CA TRP A 165 -42.98 -28.19 8.85
C TRP A 165 -44.45 -28.64 8.83
N ILE A 166 -44.95 -29.04 7.65
CA ILE A 166 -46.33 -29.40 7.44
C ILE A 166 -46.48 -30.90 7.62
N ILE A 167 -47.39 -31.30 8.50
CA ILE A 167 -47.70 -32.69 8.81
C ILE A 167 -49.19 -32.95 8.63
N LYS A 168 -49.59 -34.22 8.54
CA LYS A 168 -51.01 -34.59 8.47
C LYS A 168 -51.75 -34.23 9.76
N THR A 169 -53.06 -33.97 9.67
CA THR A 169 -53.93 -33.86 10.82
C THR A 169 -54.18 -35.26 11.43
N ARG A 170 -54.61 -35.31 12.70
CA ARG A 170 -54.87 -36.58 13.37
C ARG A 170 -55.99 -37.41 12.74
N SER A 171 -56.99 -36.77 12.12
CA SER A 171 -58.21 -37.37 11.68
C SER A 171 -58.36 -37.55 10.15
N ALA A 172 -57.40 -37.06 9.36
CA ALA A 172 -57.47 -37.08 7.91
C ALA A 172 -56.15 -37.49 7.29
N ALA A 173 -56.20 -38.04 6.10
CA ALA A 173 -55.01 -38.29 5.28
C ALA A 173 -54.41 -36.98 4.79
N TYR A 174 -53.10 -36.99 4.50
CA TYR A 174 -52.40 -35.85 3.94
C TYR A 174 -52.88 -35.57 2.52
N PRO A 175 -53.56 -34.45 2.29
CA PRO A 175 -54.03 -34.13 0.95
C PRO A 175 -52.91 -33.62 0.05
N VAL A 176 -53.16 -33.53 -1.26
CA VAL A 176 -52.30 -32.77 -2.13
C VAL A 176 -52.50 -31.28 -1.85
N ILE A 177 -51.48 -30.64 -1.40
CA ILE A 177 -51.48 -29.21 -1.10
C ILE A 177 -50.87 -28.43 -2.27
N ARG A 178 -51.45 -27.27 -2.54
CA ARG A 178 -51.01 -26.38 -3.64
C ARG A 178 -50.95 -24.95 -3.14
N GLY A 179 -49.93 -24.26 -3.57
CA GLY A 179 -49.75 -22.82 -3.32
C GLY A 179 -49.21 -22.13 -4.57
N THR A 180 -49.58 -20.89 -4.73
CA THR A 180 -49.12 -20.08 -5.85
C THR A 180 -48.74 -18.69 -5.34
N TYR A 181 -47.60 -18.18 -5.77
CA TYR A 181 -47.18 -16.83 -5.51
C TYR A 181 -46.69 -16.16 -6.79
N ASN A 182 -47.24 -15.00 -7.09
CA ASN A 182 -46.81 -14.18 -8.23
C ASN A 182 -46.02 -12.98 -7.72
N ASN A 183 -44.78 -12.86 -8.18
CA ASN A 183 -43.96 -11.70 -7.85
C ASN A 183 -44.36 -10.51 -8.75
N THR A 184 -45.34 -9.74 -8.27
CA THR A 184 -45.82 -8.54 -8.98
C THR A 184 -44.97 -7.29 -8.74
N GLY A 185 -44.03 -7.35 -7.80
CA GLY A 185 -43.10 -6.28 -7.55
C GLY A 185 -41.98 -6.21 -8.58
N ASN A 186 -41.08 -5.22 -8.39
CA ASN A 186 -39.91 -5.01 -9.25
C ASN A 186 -38.59 -5.52 -8.63
N GLN A 187 -38.69 -6.21 -7.50
CA GLN A 187 -37.52 -6.69 -6.73
C GLN A 187 -37.49 -8.21 -6.69
N PRO A 188 -36.32 -8.84 -6.75
CA PRO A 188 -36.19 -10.27 -6.62
C PRO A 188 -36.50 -10.73 -5.20
N ILE A 189 -37.06 -11.95 -5.09
CA ILE A 189 -37.42 -12.54 -3.81
C ILE A 189 -36.62 -13.82 -3.61
N LEU A 190 -35.92 -13.90 -2.46
CA LEU A 190 -35.20 -15.09 -2.03
C LEU A 190 -36.13 -15.91 -1.12
N TYR A 191 -36.39 -17.15 -1.49
CA TYR A 191 -37.26 -18.06 -0.74
C TYR A 191 -36.58 -19.40 -0.51
N PHE A 192 -37.04 -20.11 0.53
CA PHE A 192 -36.47 -21.37 0.99
C PHE A 192 -37.56 -22.41 1.15
N TRP A 193 -37.19 -23.67 0.92
CA TRP A 193 -38.04 -24.83 1.22
C TRP A 193 -37.12 -26.00 1.58
N GLY A 194 -37.73 -27.12 1.94
CA GLY A 194 -36.98 -28.33 2.21
C GLY A 194 -37.79 -29.58 1.92
N VAL A 195 -37.07 -30.70 1.86
CA VAL A 195 -37.63 -32.04 1.78
C VAL A 195 -37.17 -32.83 2.99
N HIS A 196 -38.11 -33.34 3.77
CA HIS A 196 -37.81 -34.14 4.97
C HIS A 196 -37.60 -35.59 4.59
N HIS A 197 -36.51 -36.17 5.06
CA HIS A 197 -36.17 -37.58 4.92
C HIS A 197 -36.20 -38.25 6.29
N PRO A 198 -37.30 -38.96 6.61
CA PRO A 198 -37.44 -39.63 7.93
C PRO A 198 -36.44 -40.77 8.09
N PRO A 199 -36.08 -41.14 9.34
CA PRO A 199 -35.16 -42.25 9.58
C PRO A 199 -35.74 -43.61 9.38
N ASP A 200 -37.07 -43.76 9.46
CA ASP A 200 -37.79 -45.01 9.33
C ASP A 200 -39.23 -44.83 8.76
N THR A 201 -39.87 -45.94 8.38
CA THR A 201 -41.22 -45.90 7.86
C THR A 201 -42.27 -45.55 8.95
N ASN A 202 -41.99 -45.80 10.21
CA ASN A 202 -42.91 -45.45 11.28
C ASN A 202 -43.05 -43.92 11.41
N GLU A 203 -41.95 -43.19 11.36
CA GLU A 203 -41.99 -41.71 11.39
C GLU A 203 -42.64 -41.16 10.10
N GLN A 204 -42.33 -41.75 8.93
CA GLN A 204 -42.98 -41.37 7.70
C GLN A 204 -44.51 -41.53 7.77
N ASN A 205 -44.97 -42.67 8.29
CA ASN A 205 -46.40 -42.93 8.43
C ASN A 205 -47.08 -42.05 9.48
N THR A 206 -46.35 -41.73 10.54
CA THR A 206 -46.87 -40.88 11.62
C THR A 206 -47.03 -39.42 11.16
N LEU A 207 -46.09 -38.91 10.38
CA LEU A 207 -46.08 -37.51 9.96
C LEU A 207 -46.92 -37.27 8.68
N TYR A 208 -46.82 -38.17 7.72
CA TYR A 208 -47.37 -37.94 6.38
C TYR A 208 -48.33 -39.03 5.89
N GLY A 209 -48.29 -40.21 6.48
CA GLY A 209 -48.99 -41.38 6.00
C GLY A 209 -48.18 -42.24 5.03
N SER A 210 -48.68 -43.45 4.71
CA SER A 210 -48.03 -44.36 3.78
C SER A 210 -48.31 -43.95 2.33
N GLY A 211 -47.44 -44.36 1.41
CA GLY A 211 -47.57 -44.15 -0.01
C GLY A 211 -46.44 -43.31 -0.62
N ASP A 212 -46.50 -43.17 -1.93
CA ASP A 212 -45.49 -42.35 -2.62
C ASP A 212 -45.75 -40.87 -2.38
N ARG A 213 -44.71 -40.20 -1.92
CA ARG A 213 -44.75 -38.79 -1.56
C ARG A 213 -43.82 -38.00 -2.48
N TYR A 214 -44.19 -36.76 -2.75
CA TYR A 214 -43.40 -35.88 -3.61
C TYR A 214 -43.50 -34.44 -3.15
N VAL A 215 -42.47 -33.66 -3.53
CA VAL A 215 -42.41 -32.19 -3.39
C VAL A 215 -42.09 -31.62 -4.77
N ARG A 216 -42.91 -30.71 -5.27
CA ARG A 216 -42.70 -30.02 -6.53
C ARG A 216 -42.68 -28.50 -6.33
N MET A 217 -41.67 -27.86 -6.86
CA MET A 217 -41.55 -26.41 -6.96
C MET A 217 -41.34 -26.05 -8.42
N GLY A 218 -42.09 -25.10 -8.94
CA GLY A 218 -41.95 -24.71 -10.34
C GLY A 218 -42.09 -23.22 -10.57
N THR A 219 -41.23 -22.69 -11.39
CA THR A 219 -41.35 -21.38 -12.02
C THR A 219 -41.21 -21.55 -13.53
N GLU A 220 -41.25 -20.48 -14.30
CA GLU A 220 -41.00 -20.53 -15.74
C GLU A 220 -39.60 -21.08 -16.08
N ARG A 221 -38.64 -20.99 -15.14
CA ARG A 221 -37.26 -21.44 -15.35
C ARG A 221 -36.85 -22.65 -14.50
N MET A 222 -37.54 -22.89 -13.39
CA MET A 222 -37.21 -23.97 -12.48
C MET A 222 -38.28 -25.04 -12.50
N ASN A 223 -37.87 -26.29 -12.57
CA ASN A 223 -38.74 -27.44 -12.40
C ASN A 223 -38.09 -28.40 -11.41
N PHE A 224 -38.49 -28.29 -10.15
CA PHE A 224 -37.97 -29.10 -9.07
C PHE A 224 -38.99 -30.17 -8.71
N ALA A 225 -38.55 -31.42 -8.59
CA ALA A 225 -39.35 -32.52 -8.10
C ALA A 225 -38.48 -33.49 -7.33
N LYS A 226 -38.83 -33.76 -6.09
CA LYS A 226 -38.09 -34.69 -5.24
C LYS A 226 -39.02 -35.40 -4.27
N GLY A 227 -38.66 -36.64 -3.93
CA GLY A 227 -39.35 -37.43 -2.92
C GLY A 227 -38.42 -37.79 -1.75
N PRO A 228 -39.01 -38.33 -0.66
CA PRO A 228 -38.22 -38.72 0.50
C PRO A 228 -37.39 -39.97 0.24
N GLU A 229 -36.23 -40.01 0.89
CA GLU A 229 -35.37 -41.20 1.01
C GLU A 229 -35.37 -41.64 2.47
N ILE A 230 -36.07 -42.72 2.82
CA ILE A 230 -36.16 -43.21 4.17
C ILE A 230 -34.96 -44.10 4.46
N ALA A 231 -34.10 -43.66 5.38
CA ALA A 231 -32.93 -44.40 5.81
C ALA A 231 -32.51 -43.97 7.22
N ALA A 232 -32.02 -44.90 8.00
CA ALA A 232 -31.43 -44.59 9.29
C ALA A 232 -30.02 -44.00 9.09
N ARG A 233 -29.80 -42.81 9.65
CA ARG A 233 -28.53 -42.08 9.55
C ARG A 233 -27.96 -41.87 10.94
N PRO A 234 -26.63 -41.57 11.06
CA PRO A 234 -26.06 -41.22 12.36
C PRO A 234 -26.79 -40.05 13.00
N ALA A 235 -27.04 -40.11 14.31
CA ALA A 235 -27.75 -39.06 15.02
C ALA A 235 -26.92 -37.77 15.08
N VAL A 236 -27.52 -36.67 14.66
CA VAL A 236 -26.99 -35.31 14.78
C VAL A 236 -28.06 -34.47 15.50
N ASN A 237 -27.69 -33.78 16.54
CA ASN A 237 -28.63 -33.06 17.43
C ASN A 237 -29.81 -33.93 17.92
N GLY A 238 -29.56 -35.22 18.14
CA GLY A 238 -30.57 -36.18 18.56
C GLY A 238 -31.48 -36.69 17.47
N GLN A 239 -31.29 -36.32 16.22
CA GLN A 239 -32.14 -36.69 15.10
C GLN A 239 -31.38 -37.58 14.09
N ARG A 240 -32.04 -38.68 13.66
CA ARG A 240 -31.54 -39.58 12.64
C ARG A 240 -32.10 -39.28 11.24
N GLY A 241 -33.16 -38.49 11.16
CA GLY A 241 -33.68 -37.95 9.91
C GLY A 241 -32.85 -36.80 9.39
N ARG A 242 -33.13 -36.38 8.17
CA ARG A 242 -32.48 -35.24 7.55
C ARG A 242 -33.51 -34.39 6.83
N ILE A 243 -33.19 -33.10 6.68
CA ILE A 243 -33.91 -32.19 5.79
C ILE A 243 -32.88 -31.67 4.78
N ASP A 244 -33.19 -31.84 3.52
CA ASP A 244 -32.46 -31.18 2.44
C ASP A 244 -33.08 -29.80 2.24
N TYR A 245 -32.32 -28.77 2.50
CA TYR A 245 -32.77 -27.39 2.37
C TYR A 245 -32.41 -26.88 0.99
N TYR A 246 -33.34 -26.17 0.38
CA TYR A 246 -33.19 -25.58 -0.96
C TYR A 246 -33.57 -24.12 -0.92
N TRP A 247 -33.06 -23.40 -1.87
CA TRP A 247 -33.39 -22.00 -2.08
C TRP A 247 -33.43 -21.66 -3.55
N SER A 248 -34.13 -20.59 -3.87
CA SER A 248 -34.14 -20.02 -5.21
C SER A 248 -34.52 -18.55 -5.14
N VAL A 249 -34.31 -17.85 -6.24
CA VAL A 249 -34.69 -16.45 -6.40
C VAL A 249 -35.84 -16.37 -7.37
N LEU A 250 -36.95 -15.78 -6.93
CA LEU A 250 -38.11 -15.48 -7.78
C LEU A 250 -37.91 -14.08 -8.38
N LYS A 251 -37.68 -14.06 -9.70
CA LYS A 251 -37.49 -12.80 -10.42
C LYS A 251 -38.78 -12.02 -10.55
N PRO A 252 -38.73 -10.68 -10.75
CA PRO A 252 -39.93 -9.90 -11.00
C PRO A 252 -40.73 -10.44 -12.19
N GLY A 253 -42.03 -10.58 -12.00
CA GLY A 253 -42.94 -11.11 -13.00
C GLY A 253 -43.06 -12.63 -13.07
N GLU A 254 -42.24 -13.39 -12.35
CA GLU A 254 -42.31 -14.84 -12.27
C GLU A 254 -43.39 -15.30 -11.28
N THR A 255 -43.97 -16.45 -11.54
CA THR A 255 -44.95 -17.11 -10.65
C THR A 255 -44.36 -18.41 -10.13
N LEU A 256 -44.37 -18.59 -8.81
CA LEU A 256 -43.97 -19.83 -8.15
C LEU A 256 -45.20 -20.70 -7.89
N ASN A 257 -45.15 -21.97 -8.30
CA ASN A 257 -46.16 -22.98 -8.01
C ASN A 257 -45.55 -24.04 -7.08
N VAL A 258 -46.22 -24.30 -5.97
CA VAL A 258 -45.85 -25.32 -4.99
C VAL A 258 -46.91 -26.42 -5.00
N GLU A 259 -46.49 -27.67 -5.13
CA GLU A 259 -47.35 -28.82 -5.03
C GLU A 259 -46.66 -29.92 -4.22
N SER A 260 -47.36 -30.53 -3.28
CA SER A 260 -46.82 -31.63 -2.50
C SER A 260 -47.93 -32.47 -1.87
N ASN A 261 -47.65 -33.75 -1.67
CA ASN A 261 -48.50 -34.63 -0.90
C ASN A 261 -47.85 -35.22 0.35
N GLY A 262 -46.70 -34.69 0.72
CA GLY A 262 -46.00 -35.10 1.95
C GLY A 262 -44.51 -34.69 1.92
N ASN A 263 -43.86 -34.72 3.07
CA ASN A 263 -42.45 -34.46 3.30
C ASN A 263 -42.00 -33.04 2.90
N LEU A 264 -42.92 -32.11 2.75
CA LEU A 264 -42.63 -30.74 2.43
C LEU A 264 -42.29 -29.94 3.68
N ILE A 265 -41.15 -29.29 3.66
CA ILE A 265 -40.85 -28.16 4.56
C ILE A 265 -41.18 -26.91 3.75
N ALA A 266 -42.35 -26.33 3.99
CA ALA A 266 -42.91 -25.30 3.12
C ALA A 266 -42.25 -23.94 3.28
N PRO A 267 -42.13 -23.15 2.23
CA PRO A 267 -41.74 -21.75 2.37
C PRO A 267 -42.82 -20.99 3.14
N TRP A 268 -42.40 -20.18 4.08
CA TRP A 268 -43.30 -19.36 4.90
C TRP A 268 -42.94 -17.89 4.77
N TYR A 269 -41.79 -17.47 5.28
CA TYR A 269 -41.26 -16.13 5.10
C TYR A 269 -40.14 -16.13 4.05
N ALA A 270 -40.08 -15.08 3.29
CA ALA A 270 -39.06 -14.86 2.29
C ALA A 270 -38.44 -13.47 2.43
N TYR A 271 -37.39 -13.23 1.69
CA TYR A 271 -36.69 -11.95 1.70
C TYR A 271 -36.76 -11.28 0.35
N ARG A 272 -37.16 -10.00 0.37
CA ARG A 272 -37.14 -9.16 -0.83
C ARG A 272 -35.86 -8.33 -0.80
N PHE A 273 -35.07 -8.39 -1.86
CA PHE A 273 -33.88 -7.56 -1.97
C PHE A 273 -34.28 -6.16 -2.45
N VAL A 274 -34.16 -5.16 -1.57
CA VAL A 274 -34.52 -3.77 -1.87
C VAL A 274 -33.39 -3.08 -2.63
N SER A 275 -32.14 -3.34 -2.27
CA SER A 275 -30.96 -2.82 -2.92
C SER A 275 -29.84 -3.86 -2.94
N THR A 276 -29.05 -3.84 -4.01
CA THR A 276 -27.87 -4.70 -4.16
C THR A 276 -26.63 -3.85 -4.38
N ASN A 277 -25.51 -4.30 -3.80
CA ASN A 277 -24.21 -3.69 -3.93
C ASN A 277 -23.25 -4.72 -4.55
N ARG A 278 -22.54 -4.36 -5.62
CA ARG A 278 -21.56 -5.25 -6.27
C ARG A 278 -20.37 -5.63 -5.38
N LYS A 279 -20.10 -4.83 -4.34
CA LYS A 279 -18.97 -5.00 -3.40
C LYS A 279 -19.41 -5.47 -2.03
N GLY A 280 -20.51 -6.21 -1.93
CA GLY A 280 -20.92 -6.83 -0.67
C GLY A 280 -19.81 -7.73 -0.14
N ALA A 281 -19.57 -7.69 1.15
CA ALA A 281 -18.58 -8.54 1.80
C ALA A 281 -19.15 -9.20 3.03
N VAL A 282 -18.72 -10.44 3.27
CA VAL A 282 -18.93 -11.15 4.53
C VAL A 282 -17.56 -11.31 5.18
N PHE A 283 -17.37 -10.65 6.31
CA PHE A 283 -16.12 -10.72 7.06
C PHE A 283 -16.24 -11.74 8.20
N LYS A 284 -15.31 -12.69 8.23
CA LYS A 284 -15.19 -13.66 9.32
C LYS A 284 -14.07 -13.20 10.26
N SER A 285 -14.45 -12.60 11.38
CA SER A 285 -13.50 -12.05 12.33
C SER A 285 -14.12 -11.93 13.73
N ASN A 286 -13.26 -12.00 14.75
CA ASN A 286 -13.63 -11.80 16.15
C ASN A 286 -13.50 -10.34 16.62
N LEU A 287 -13.17 -9.40 15.74
CA LEU A 287 -12.99 -8.01 16.11
C LEU A 287 -14.30 -7.41 16.66
N PRO A 288 -14.21 -6.52 17.64
CA PRO A 288 -15.41 -5.87 18.20
C PRO A 288 -15.99 -4.86 17.20
N ILE A 289 -17.31 -4.74 17.20
CA ILE A 289 -18.03 -3.69 16.48
C ILE A 289 -18.19 -2.51 17.44
N GLU A 290 -17.67 -1.36 17.03
CA GLU A 290 -17.73 -0.14 17.82
C GLU A 290 -18.53 0.95 17.09
N ASN A 291 -19.00 1.94 17.84
CA ASN A 291 -19.68 3.10 17.26
C ASN A 291 -18.65 4.09 16.72
N CYS A 292 -18.22 3.87 15.50
CA CYS A 292 -17.24 4.69 14.79
C CYS A 292 -17.59 4.73 13.31
N ASP A 293 -17.09 5.74 12.62
CA ASP A 293 -17.23 5.87 11.17
C ASP A 293 -15.88 5.59 10.50
N ALA A 294 -15.92 4.94 9.34
CA ALA A 294 -14.74 4.64 8.54
C ALA A 294 -15.06 4.83 7.05
N THR A 295 -14.07 5.25 6.31
CA THR A 295 -14.14 5.28 4.85
C THR A 295 -13.63 3.99 4.23
N CYS A 296 -12.73 3.30 4.92
CA CYS A 296 -12.17 2.02 4.51
C CYS A 296 -12.21 1.01 5.67
N GLN A 297 -12.91 -0.09 5.44
CA GLN A 297 -12.98 -1.21 6.37
C GLN A 297 -12.43 -2.47 5.73
N THR A 298 -11.48 -3.13 6.38
CA THR A 298 -10.98 -4.43 5.97
C THR A 298 -11.41 -5.51 6.97
N VAL A 299 -11.22 -6.76 6.59
CA VAL A 299 -11.47 -7.89 7.52
C VAL A 299 -10.52 -7.84 8.73
N ALA A 300 -9.36 -7.25 8.59
CA ALA A 300 -8.37 -7.14 9.66
C ALA A 300 -8.50 -5.87 10.51
N GLY A 301 -9.28 -4.89 10.08
CA GLY A 301 -9.50 -3.66 10.79
C GLY A 301 -9.74 -2.45 9.90
N VAL A 302 -9.82 -1.28 10.50
CA VAL A 302 -10.03 0.00 9.81
C VAL A 302 -8.71 0.58 9.36
N LEU A 303 -8.68 1.08 8.13
CA LEU A 303 -7.57 1.86 7.60
C LEU A 303 -7.96 3.34 7.56
N ARG A 304 -7.21 4.18 8.26
CA ARG A 304 -7.37 5.63 8.27
C ARG A 304 -6.15 6.27 7.64
N THR A 305 -6.15 6.35 6.32
CA THR A 305 -4.98 6.78 5.58
C THR A 305 -5.35 7.39 4.23
N ASN A 306 -4.48 8.28 3.75
CA ASN A 306 -4.51 8.81 2.38
C ASN A 306 -3.46 8.12 1.48
N LYS A 307 -2.78 7.09 1.96
CA LYS A 307 -1.76 6.37 1.20
C LYS A 307 -2.37 5.58 0.04
N THR A 308 -1.58 5.35 -0.99
CA THR A 308 -2.04 4.73 -2.25
C THR A 308 -2.19 3.22 -2.12
N PHE A 309 -1.35 2.58 -1.32
CA PHE A 309 -1.28 1.13 -1.17
C PHE A 309 -1.43 0.71 0.28
N GLN A 310 -1.84 -0.51 0.49
CA GLN A 310 -1.90 -1.15 1.82
C GLN A 310 -1.46 -2.61 1.71
N ASN A 311 -0.94 -3.16 2.79
CA ASN A 311 -0.59 -4.57 2.91
C ASN A 311 -1.36 -5.29 4.02
N VAL A 312 -2.44 -4.71 4.51
CA VAL A 312 -3.21 -5.23 5.65
C VAL A 312 -4.11 -6.37 5.23
N SER A 313 -4.95 -6.16 4.22
CA SER A 313 -5.89 -7.19 3.76
C SER A 313 -6.33 -6.97 2.31
N PRO A 314 -6.44 -8.06 1.52
CA PRO A 314 -7.01 -7.98 0.17
C PRO A 314 -8.54 -7.84 0.16
N LEU A 315 -9.22 -8.05 1.29
CA LEU A 315 -10.67 -7.96 1.41
C LEU A 315 -11.07 -6.68 2.14
N TRP A 316 -11.77 -5.78 1.44
CA TRP A 316 -12.18 -4.50 1.99
C TRP A 316 -13.55 -4.05 1.49
N ILE A 317 -14.13 -3.10 2.21
CA ILE A 317 -15.34 -2.36 1.84
C ILE A 317 -15.06 -0.86 1.95
N GLY A 318 -15.57 -0.09 1.02
CA GLY A 318 -15.42 1.37 0.98
C GLY A 318 -14.31 1.82 0.04
N GLU A 319 -13.83 3.02 0.25
CA GLU A 319 -12.71 3.57 -0.51
C GLU A 319 -11.40 3.21 0.17
N CYS A 320 -10.73 2.20 -0.36
CA CYS A 320 -9.52 1.64 0.23
C CYS A 320 -8.31 1.79 -0.68
N PRO A 321 -7.11 1.91 -0.09
CA PRO A 321 -5.87 1.74 -0.83
C PRO A 321 -5.80 0.36 -1.49
N LYS A 322 -5.09 0.26 -2.59
CA LYS A 322 -4.89 -1.01 -3.29
C LYS A 322 -3.99 -1.94 -2.48
N TYR A 323 -4.38 -3.22 -2.44
CA TYR A 323 -3.62 -4.23 -1.71
C TYR A 323 -2.41 -4.71 -2.52
N VAL A 324 -1.26 -4.73 -1.88
CA VAL A 324 -0.02 -5.31 -2.40
C VAL A 324 0.67 -6.12 -1.31
N LYS A 325 1.47 -7.12 -1.71
CA LYS A 325 2.21 -7.99 -0.77
C LYS A 325 3.55 -7.41 -0.34
N SER A 326 3.82 -6.16 -0.60
CA SER A 326 5.08 -5.51 -0.25
C SER A 326 5.16 -5.18 1.23
N GLU A 327 6.37 -5.15 1.79
CA GLU A 327 6.61 -4.70 3.15
C GLU A 327 6.78 -3.19 3.25
N SER A 328 7.30 -2.57 2.19
CA SER A 328 7.52 -1.12 2.10
C SER A 328 7.56 -0.67 0.64
N LEU A 329 6.94 0.47 0.37
CA LEU A 329 6.97 1.16 -0.92
C LEU A 329 7.34 2.62 -0.68
N ARG A 330 8.61 2.86 -0.46
CA ARG A 330 9.12 4.20 -0.15
C ARG A 330 9.56 4.91 -1.41
N LEU A 331 8.89 6.00 -1.73
CA LEU A 331 9.18 6.84 -2.89
C LEU A 331 10.08 8.00 -2.48
N ALA A 332 11.24 8.13 -3.11
CA ALA A 332 12.12 9.26 -2.89
C ALA A 332 11.51 10.54 -3.49
N THR A 333 11.52 11.62 -2.72
CA THR A 333 11.13 12.94 -3.18
C THR A 333 12.27 13.93 -3.10
N GLY A 334 13.16 13.80 -2.12
CA GLY A 334 14.32 14.63 -1.92
C GLY A 334 15.59 14.10 -2.59
N LEU A 335 16.69 14.76 -2.26
CA LEU A 335 18.02 14.45 -2.79
C LEU A 335 18.70 13.35 -1.98
N ARG A 336 19.78 12.79 -2.55
CA ARG A 336 20.72 11.98 -1.76
C ARG A 336 21.19 12.82 -0.57
N ASN A 337 21.08 12.27 0.62
CA ASN A 337 21.51 12.97 1.82
C ASN A 337 22.98 12.66 2.09
N VAL A 338 23.84 13.53 1.58
CA VAL A 338 25.28 13.45 1.75
C VAL A 338 25.75 14.78 2.36
N PRO A 339 25.61 14.97 3.68
CA PRO A 339 26.07 16.19 4.31
C PRO A 339 27.59 16.35 4.13
N GLN A 340 28.05 17.56 3.91
CA GLN A 340 29.49 17.84 3.90
C GLN A 340 30.06 17.54 5.28
N ILE A 341 31.18 16.83 5.30
CA ILE A 341 31.88 16.51 6.54
C ILE A 341 32.44 17.82 7.10
N GLU A 342 32.02 18.19 8.30
CA GLU A 342 32.57 19.34 9.04
C GLU A 342 33.99 19.08 9.52
N THR A 343 34.90 18.69 8.65
CA THR A 343 36.33 18.70 8.92
C THR A 343 36.90 20.10 8.78
N ARG A 344 36.07 21.10 9.11
CA ARG A 344 36.48 22.49 9.03
C ARG A 344 37.25 22.85 10.29
N GLY A 345 38.55 22.54 10.30
CA GLY A 345 39.47 23.31 11.12
C GLY A 345 39.46 24.78 10.67
N LEU A 346 40.24 25.61 11.29
CA LEU A 346 40.42 27.07 11.08
C LEU A 346 40.58 27.50 9.59
N PHE A 347 40.74 26.57 8.63
CA PHE A 347 40.98 26.81 7.21
C PHE A 347 39.94 26.22 6.25
N GLY A 348 38.81 25.71 6.78
CA GLY A 348 37.78 25.07 5.95
C GLY A 348 36.89 26.06 5.26
N ALA A 349 37.07 26.27 3.95
CA ALA A 349 36.11 26.96 3.10
C ALA A 349 34.92 26.06 2.77
N ILE A 350 33.74 26.66 2.58
CA ILE A 350 32.57 25.94 2.09
C ILE A 350 32.85 25.43 0.67
N ALA A 351 32.67 24.14 0.45
CA ALA A 351 32.78 23.51 -0.85
C ALA A 351 31.42 23.46 -1.53
N GLY A 352 31.38 23.30 -2.86
CA GLY A 352 30.18 23.15 -3.63
C GLY A 352 29.64 21.70 -3.62
N PHE A 353 28.78 21.40 -4.58
CA PHE A 353 28.05 20.12 -4.65
C PHE A 353 28.94 18.88 -4.83
N ILE A 354 30.15 19.01 -5.33
CA ILE A 354 31.09 17.89 -5.52
C ILE A 354 31.45 17.26 -4.17
N GLU A 355 31.57 18.06 -3.12
CA GLU A 355 31.98 17.63 -1.78
C GLU A 355 30.81 17.19 -0.91
N GLY A 356 29.57 17.39 -1.34
CA GLY A 356 28.36 17.03 -0.62
C GLY A 356 27.35 18.16 -0.51
N GLY A 357 26.28 17.91 0.24
CA GLY A 357 25.19 18.86 0.45
C GLY A 357 25.39 19.79 1.64
N TRP A 358 24.61 20.85 1.67
CA TRP A 358 24.65 21.87 2.71
C TRP A 358 23.49 21.71 3.70
N THR A 359 23.83 21.49 4.95
CA THR A 359 22.83 21.47 6.04
C THR A 359 22.34 22.87 6.40
N GLY A 360 23.11 23.89 6.08
CA GLY A 360 22.76 25.29 6.34
C GLY A 360 21.77 25.91 5.36
N MET A 361 21.56 25.30 4.20
CA MET A 361 20.57 25.76 3.22
C MET A 361 19.23 25.07 3.49
N ILE A 362 18.26 25.81 4.02
CA ILE A 362 16.98 25.28 4.51
C ILE A 362 15.77 25.75 3.71
N ASP A 363 15.95 26.68 2.76
CA ASP A 363 14.85 27.33 2.01
C ASP A 363 14.61 26.75 0.62
N GLY A 364 15.30 25.69 0.25
CA GLY A 364 15.11 25.00 -1.03
C GLY A 364 16.04 23.82 -1.21
N TRP A 365 15.89 23.11 -2.33
CA TRP A 365 16.69 21.94 -2.65
C TRP A 365 18.01 22.25 -3.34
N TYR A 366 18.03 23.27 -4.17
CA TYR A 366 19.21 23.71 -4.92
C TYR A 366 19.46 25.16 -4.64
N GLY A 367 20.70 25.56 -4.60
CA GLY A 367 20.97 26.96 -4.33
C GLY A 367 22.42 27.32 -4.37
N TYR A 368 22.70 28.47 -3.78
CA TYR A 368 23.97 29.14 -3.81
C TYR A 368 24.46 29.44 -2.40
N HIS A 369 25.76 29.42 -2.25
CA HIS A 369 26.45 30.02 -1.11
C HIS A 369 27.40 31.08 -1.65
N HIS A 370 27.28 32.31 -1.17
CA HIS A 370 28.17 33.38 -1.54
C HIS A 370 29.04 33.80 -0.34
N GLU A 371 30.21 34.24 -0.64
CA GLU A 371 31.13 34.81 0.30
C GLU A 371 31.81 36.04 -0.32
N ASN A 372 31.56 37.24 0.22
CA ASN A 372 32.12 38.49 -0.23
C ASN A 372 32.45 39.40 0.96
N SER A 373 32.93 40.62 0.69
CA SER A 373 33.29 41.58 1.71
C SER A 373 32.11 42.05 2.58
N GLN A 374 30.88 41.87 2.11
CA GLN A 374 29.64 42.24 2.82
C GLN A 374 29.07 41.11 3.69
N GLY A 375 29.65 39.93 3.59
CA GLY A 375 29.22 38.76 4.37
C GLY A 375 29.11 37.49 3.55
N SER A 376 28.56 36.46 4.16
CA SER A 376 28.34 35.15 3.56
C SER A 376 26.95 34.63 3.89
N GLY A 377 26.41 33.77 3.08
CA GLY A 377 25.11 33.18 3.34
C GLY A 377 24.66 32.21 2.24
N TYR A 378 23.63 31.46 2.59
CA TYR A 378 22.97 30.53 1.70
C TYR A 378 21.71 31.17 1.12
N ALA A 379 21.41 30.86 -0.14
CA ALA A 379 20.16 31.23 -0.77
C ALA A 379 19.73 30.12 -1.73
N ALA A 380 18.48 29.69 -1.65
CA ALA A 380 17.94 28.70 -2.57
C ALA A 380 17.64 29.34 -3.93
N ASP A 381 17.82 28.56 -4.99
CA ASP A 381 17.34 28.90 -6.33
C ASP A 381 15.87 28.47 -6.42
N ARG A 382 14.96 29.44 -6.36
CA ARG A 382 13.53 29.18 -6.28
C ARG A 382 12.95 28.58 -7.55
N GLU A 383 13.44 28.99 -8.73
CA GLU A 383 12.93 28.53 -10.00
C GLU A 383 13.20 27.03 -10.21
N SER A 384 14.44 26.59 -10.05
CA SER A 384 14.81 25.17 -10.22
C SER A 384 14.20 24.28 -9.13
N THR A 385 14.14 24.76 -7.90
CA THR A 385 13.51 24.04 -6.80
C THR A 385 12.02 23.85 -7.03
N GLN A 386 11.29 24.90 -7.44
CA GLN A 386 9.86 24.81 -7.72
C GLN A 386 9.56 23.88 -8.90
N LYS A 387 10.36 23.96 -9.95
CA LYS A 387 10.23 23.07 -11.12
C LYS A 387 10.42 21.61 -10.73
N ALA A 388 11.38 21.32 -9.86
CA ALA A 388 11.60 19.97 -9.35
C ALA A 388 10.44 19.48 -8.49
N ILE A 389 9.89 20.32 -7.63
CA ILE A 389 8.71 20.02 -6.80
C ILE A 389 7.50 19.71 -7.69
N ASP A 390 7.25 20.52 -8.72
CA ASP A 390 6.15 20.30 -9.66
C ASP A 390 6.30 18.96 -10.41
N GLY A 391 7.50 18.65 -10.85
CA GLY A 391 7.80 17.38 -11.52
C GLY A 391 7.55 16.17 -10.61
N ILE A 392 7.92 16.26 -9.34
CA ILE A 392 7.69 15.18 -8.36
C ILE A 392 6.20 15.05 -8.02
N THR A 393 5.50 16.16 -7.87
CA THR A 393 4.05 16.15 -7.65
C THR A 393 3.33 15.46 -8.80
N ASN A 394 3.68 15.76 -10.04
CA ASN A 394 3.14 15.11 -11.21
C ASN A 394 3.46 13.61 -11.24
N LYS A 395 4.64 13.22 -10.82
CA LYS A 395 5.06 11.82 -10.71
C LYS A 395 4.18 11.04 -9.72
N VAL A 396 3.96 11.58 -8.53
CA VAL A 396 3.11 10.95 -7.51
C VAL A 396 1.68 10.79 -8.03
N ASN A 397 1.13 11.81 -8.68
CA ASN A 397 -0.20 11.75 -9.28
C ASN A 397 -0.27 10.70 -10.40
N SER A 398 0.77 10.59 -11.21
CA SER A 398 0.85 9.58 -12.28
C SER A 398 0.88 8.15 -11.72
N ILE A 399 1.57 7.91 -10.62
CA ILE A 399 1.59 6.61 -9.95
C ILE A 399 0.18 6.24 -9.46
N ILE A 400 -0.51 7.19 -8.83
CA ILE A 400 -1.90 6.99 -8.37
C ILE A 400 -2.80 6.62 -9.55
N ASP A 401 -2.74 7.35 -10.65
CA ASP A 401 -3.58 7.12 -11.83
C ASP A 401 -3.29 5.76 -12.48
N LYS A 402 -2.05 5.36 -12.61
CA LYS A 402 -1.66 4.07 -13.19
C LYS A 402 -2.13 2.88 -12.37
N MET A 403 -2.24 3.03 -11.05
CA MET A 403 -2.65 1.95 -10.15
C MET A 403 -4.16 1.91 -9.91
N ASN A 404 -4.94 2.86 -10.42
CA ASN A 404 -6.41 2.84 -10.33
C ASN A 404 -7.06 1.63 -11.03
N THR A 405 -6.37 1.01 -11.97
CA THR A 405 -6.83 -0.18 -12.70
C THR A 405 -6.29 -1.48 -12.11
N GLN A 406 -5.69 -1.44 -10.92
CA GLN A 406 -5.16 -2.63 -10.27
C GLN A 406 -6.26 -3.69 -10.06
N PHE A 407 -5.90 -4.97 -10.24
CA PHE A 407 -6.77 -6.10 -9.96
C PHE A 407 -7.23 -6.09 -8.50
N GLU A 408 -8.54 -6.27 -8.29
CA GLU A 408 -9.13 -6.41 -6.96
C GLU A 408 -9.41 -7.88 -6.68
N ALA A 409 -8.97 -8.37 -5.51
CA ALA A 409 -9.28 -9.72 -5.07
C ALA A 409 -10.74 -9.80 -4.63
N VAL A 410 -11.45 -10.82 -5.09
CA VAL A 410 -12.82 -11.12 -4.68
C VAL A 410 -12.82 -12.44 -3.93
N ASP A 411 -13.44 -12.46 -2.76
CA ASP A 411 -13.55 -13.68 -1.95
C ASP A 411 -14.72 -14.54 -2.47
N HIS A 412 -14.39 -15.56 -3.25
CA HIS A 412 -15.34 -16.58 -3.72
C HIS A 412 -15.19 -17.85 -2.89
N GLU A 413 -16.31 -18.37 -2.40
CA GLU A 413 -16.38 -19.70 -1.82
C GLU A 413 -16.81 -20.72 -2.87
N PHE A 414 -16.17 -21.90 -2.84
CA PHE A 414 -16.46 -22.99 -3.76
C PHE A 414 -16.77 -24.27 -3.00
N SER A 415 -17.65 -25.11 -3.55
CA SER A 415 -17.97 -26.40 -2.95
C SER A 415 -16.81 -27.38 -3.08
N ASN A 416 -16.87 -28.48 -2.30
CA ASN A 416 -15.87 -29.54 -2.37
C ASN A 416 -15.82 -30.24 -3.75
N LEU A 417 -16.90 -30.15 -4.53
CA LEU A 417 -16.97 -30.68 -5.89
C LEU A 417 -16.32 -29.74 -6.92
N GLU A 418 -16.08 -28.49 -6.54
CA GLU A 418 -15.54 -27.45 -7.41
C GLU A 418 -14.05 -27.19 -7.16
N ARG A 419 -13.29 -28.19 -6.72
CA ARG A 419 -11.86 -28.03 -6.39
C ARG A 419 -11.03 -27.47 -7.55
N ARG A 420 -11.32 -27.86 -8.77
CA ARG A 420 -10.58 -27.38 -9.96
C ARG A 420 -10.79 -25.88 -10.16
N ILE A 421 -12.03 -25.44 -10.02
CA ILE A 421 -12.39 -24.03 -10.14
C ILE A 421 -11.79 -23.23 -8.99
N ASP A 422 -11.85 -23.73 -7.76
CA ASP A 422 -11.26 -23.12 -6.58
C ASP A 422 -9.73 -22.94 -6.74
N ASN A 423 -9.03 -23.98 -7.17
CA ASN A 423 -7.60 -23.93 -7.43
C ASN A 423 -7.25 -22.98 -8.56
N LEU A 424 -8.05 -22.96 -9.63
CA LEU A 424 -7.86 -22.04 -10.74
C LEU A 424 -8.07 -20.59 -10.29
N ASN A 425 -9.12 -20.33 -9.50
CA ASN A 425 -9.41 -19.01 -8.96
C ASN A 425 -8.28 -18.51 -8.04
N LYS A 426 -7.81 -19.36 -7.13
CA LYS A 426 -6.68 -19.02 -6.24
C LYS A 426 -5.42 -18.71 -7.01
N ARG A 427 -5.06 -19.55 -7.99
CA ARG A 427 -3.88 -19.31 -8.82
C ARG A 427 -4.00 -18.04 -9.65
N MET A 428 -5.19 -17.77 -10.18
CA MET A 428 -5.46 -16.57 -10.95
C MET A 428 -5.32 -15.32 -10.07
N GLU A 429 -5.98 -15.29 -8.92
CA GLU A 429 -5.93 -14.15 -7.99
C GLU A 429 -4.55 -13.92 -7.43
N ASP A 430 -3.86 -14.97 -6.98
CA ASP A 430 -2.49 -14.88 -6.49
C ASP A 430 -1.53 -14.45 -7.60
N GLY A 431 -1.71 -14.95 -8.80
CA GLY A 431 -0.91 -14.59 -9.95
C GLY A 431 -1.06 -13.11 -10.32
N PHE A 432 -2.27 -12.60 -10.40
CA PHE A 432 -2.50 -11.19 -10.66
C PHE A 432 -1.99 -10.30 -9.52
N LEU A 433 -2.18 -10.73 -8.29
CA LEU A 433 -1.67 -10.00 -7.14
C LEU A 433 -0.14 -9.93 -7.17
N ASP A 434 0.54 -11.03 -7.48
CA ASP A 434 2.00 -11.06 -7.63
C ASP A 434 2.47 -10.14 -8.76
N VAL A 435 1.78 -10.14 -9.90
CA VAL A 435 2.10 -9.26 -11.03
C VAL A 435 1.95 -7.79 -10.63
N TRP A 436 0.85 -7.43 -10.00
CA TRP A 436 0.61 -6.04 -9.60
C TRP A 436 1.52 -5.60 -8.46
N THR A 437 1.86 -6.49 -7.53
CA THR A 437 2.84 -6.21 -6.49
C THR A 437 4.22 -5.95 -7.10
N TYR A 438 4.65 -6.80 -8.02
CA TYR A 438 5.91 -6.61 -8.74
C TYR A 438 5.90 -5.30 -9.54
N ASN A 439 4.80 -4.98 -10.23
CA ASN A 439 4.68 -3.74 -10.97
C ASN A 439 4.78 -2.51 -10.06
N ALA A 440 4.14 -2.54 -8.90
CA ALA A 440 4.22 -1.45 -7.93
C ALA A 440 5.65 -1.28 -7.38
N GLU A 441 6.28 -2.37 -6.99
CA GLU A 441 7.67 -2.37 -6.49
C GLU A 441 8.64 -1.87 -7.56
N LEU A 442 8.54 -2.39 -8.79
CA LEU A 442 9.39 -2.00 -9.89
C LEU A 442 9.20 -0.53 -10.26
N LEU A 443 7.95 -0.07 -10.29
CA LEU A 443 7.65 1.34 -10.57
C LEU A 443 8.28 2.27 -9.53
N VAL A 444 8.19 1.93 -8.25
CA VAL A 444 8.82 2.70 -7.18
C VAL A 444 10.34 2.73 -7.33
N LEU A 445 10.97 1.59 -7.61
CA LEU A 445 12.41 1.50 -7.82
C LEU A 445 12.87 2.35 -9.01
N LEU A 446 12.17 2.25 -10.15
CA LEU A 446 12.47 3.03 -11.35
C LEU A 446 12.29 4.53 -11.11
N GLU A 447 11.21 4.92 -10.44
CA GLU A 447 10.94 6.32 -10.16
C GLU A 447 11.90 6.90 -9.12
N ASN A 448 12.37 6.10 -8.17
CA ASN A 448 13.42 6.52 -7.26
C ASN A 448 14.75 6.80 -7.99
N GLU A 449 15.13 5.91 -8.92
CA GLU A 449 16.32 6.12 -9.77
C GLU A 449 16.19 7.43 -10.56
N ARG A 450 15.06 7.62 -11.22
CA ARG A 450 14.79 8.83 -12.00
C ARG A 450 14.78 10.10 -11.15
N THR A 451 14.23 10.03 -9.93
CA THR A 451 14.20 11.18 -9.02
C THR A 451 15.60 11.61 -8.61
N LEU A 452 16.43 10.66 -8.22
CA LEU A 452 17.81 10.95 -7.82
C LEU A 452 18.63 11.48 -9.01
N ASP A 453 18.48 10.89 -10.18
CA ASP A 453 19.15 11.36 -11.39
C ASP A 453 18.70 12.77 -11.78
N MET A 454 17.41 13.07 -11.65
CA MET A 454 16.86 14.40 -11.90
C MET A 454 17.47 15.45 -10.97
N HIS A 455 17.60 15.13 -9.69
CA HIS A 455 18.22 16.04 -8.74
C HIS A 455 19.69 16.29 -9.07
N ASP A 456 20.43 15.25 -9.41
CA ASP A 456 21.83 15.39 -9.81
C ASP A 456 21.95 16.24 -11.10
N ALA A 457 21.08 16.01 -12.05
CA ALA A 457 21.06 16.80 -13.30
C ALA A 457 20.69 18.26 -13.03
N ASN A 458 19.75 18.52 -12.13
CA ASN A 458 19.34 19.90 -11.81
C ASN A 458 20.48 20.69 -11.13
N VAL A 459 21.20 20.08 -10.23
CA VAL A 459 22.38 20.71 -9.61
C VAL A 459 23.44 21.02 -10.65
N LYS A 460 23.73 20.07 -11.53
CA LYS A 460 24.69 20.24 -12.61
C LYS A 460 24.27 21.32 -13.59
N ASN A 461 22.99 21.39 -13.94
CA ASN A 461 22.45 22.42 -14.82
C ASN A 461 22.59 23.82 -14.21
N LEU A 462 22.35 23.94 -12.91
CA LEU A 462 22.53 25.18 -12.17
C LEU A 462 24.01 25.62 -12.20
N TYR A 463 24.91 24.67 -11.96
CA TYR A 463 26.35 24.91 -12.05
C TYR A 463 26.78 25.37 -13.46
N GLU A 464 26.34 24.69 -14.50
CA GLU A 464 26.65 25.05 -15.89
C GLU A 464 26.05 26.42 -16.28
N LYS A 465 24.86 26.75 -15.78
CA LYS A 465 24.25 28.07 -15.97
C LYS A 465 25.13 29.18 -15.41
N VAL A 466 25.63 28.99 -14.18
CA VAL A 466 26.54 29.97 -13.55
C VAL A 466 27.86 30.05 -14.30
N LYS A 467 28.44 28.90 -14.66
CA LYS A 467 29.68 28.83 -15.43
C LYS A 467 29.58 29.57 -16.75
N SER A 468 28.49 29.39 -17.48
CA SER A 468 28.26 30.07 -18.77
C SER A 468 28.09 31.57 -18.66
N GLN A 469 27.58 32.08 -17.54
CA GLN A 469 27.47 33.50 -17.26
C GLN A 469 28.80 34.13 -16.90
N LEU A 470 29.58 33.47 -16.06
CA LEU A 470 30.82 34.01 -15.51
C LEU A 470 31.97 33.92 -16.48
N ARG A 471 31.98 32.92 -17.38
CA ARG A 471 33.04 32.67 -18.35
C ARG A 471 34.44 32.75 -17.69
N ASP A 472 35.30 33.63 -18.15
CA ASP A 472 36.65 33.83 -17.64
C ASP A 472 36.75 34.91 -16.54
N ASN A 473 35.62 35.51 -16.11
CA ASN A 473 35.57 36.43 -14.99
C ASN A 473 35.73 35.74 -13.63
N ALA A 474 35.66 34.44 -13.61
CA ALA A 474 35.83 33.63 -12.41
C ALA A 474 36.65 32.38 -12.70
N ASN A 475 37.34 31.90 -11.69
CA ASN A 475 38.08 30.65 -11.72
C ASN A 475 37.23 29.53 -11.17
N ASP A 476 37.04 28.45 -11.91
CA ASP A 476 36.36 27.23 -11.44
C ASP A 476 37.33 26.45 -10.55
N LEU A 477 36.98 26.36 -9.26
CA LEU A 477 37.80 25.68 -8.26
C LEU A 477 37.72 24.16 -8.34
N GLY A 478 36.86 23.59 -9.21
CA GLY A 478 36.71 22.16 -9.42
C GLY A 478 35.86 21.43 -8.38
N ASN A 479 35.38 22.11 -7.36
CA ASN A 479 34.53 21.55 -6.31
C ASN A 479 33.09 22.10 -6.29
N GLY A 480 32.69 22.76 -7.39
CA GLY A 480 31.37 23.39 -7.50
C GLY A 480 31.35 24.85 -7.10
N CYS A 481 32.50 25.44 -6.82
CA CYS A 481 32.64 26.85 -6.47
C CYS A 481 33.37 27.62 -7.58
N PHE A 482 33.04 28.91 -7.65
CA PHE A 482 33.71 29.87 -8.53
C PHE A 482 34.33 30.98 -7.68
N GLU A 483 35.57 31.28 -7.93
CA GLU A 483 36.29 32.40 -7.33
C GLU A 483 36.35 33.54 -8.33
N PHE A 484 35.77 34.69 -7.99
CA PHE A 484 35.77 35.84 -8.88
C PHE A 484 37.13 36.47 -8.98
N TRP A 485 37.53 36.87 -10.21
CA TRP A 485 38.69 37.70 -10.47
C TRP A 485 38.42 39.18 -10.19
N HIS A 486 37.21 39.58 -9.88
CA HIS A 486 36.77 40.91 -9.56
C HIS A 486 36.01 40.91 -8.21
N LYS A 487 35.79 42.07 -7.66
CA LYS A 487 34.93 42.22 -6.50
C LYS A 487 33.49 42.04 -6.91
N CYS A 488 32.79 41.18 -6.24
CA CYS A 488 31.37 40.93 -6.46
C CYS A 488 30.61 41.24 -5.18
N ASP A 489 29.97 42.41 -5.15
CA ASP A 489 29.11 42.82 -4.02
C ASP A 489 27.80 42.04 -4.05
N ASN A 490 26.89 42.33 -3.11
CA ASN A 490 25.62 41.63 -3.04
C ASN A 490 24.75 41.84 -4.31
N GLU A 491 24.84 43.00 -4.93
CA GLU A 491 24.15 43.30 -6.19
C GLU A 491 24.68 42.41 -7.34
N CYS A 492 25.98 42.26 -7.45
CA CYS A 492 26.65 41.38 -8.37
C CYS A 492 26.22 39.92 -8.16
N ILE A 493 26.22 39.44 -6.92
CA ILE A 493 25.80 38.09 -6.53
C ILE A 493 24.33 37.87 -6.93
N GLU A 494 23.43 38.82 -6.65
CA GLU A 494 22.04 38.72 -7.07
C GLU A 494 21.87 38.67 -8.59
N SER A 495 22.68 39.39 -9.35
CA SER A 495 22.65 39.35 -10.80
C SER A 495 23.06 37.97 -11.34
N VAL A 496 24.01 37.30 -10.72
CA VAL A 496 24.40 35.93 -11.06
C VAL A 496 23.26 34.95 -10.78
N LYS A 497 22.61 35.07 -9.62
CA LYS A 497 21.47 34.22 -9.24
C LYS A 497 20.29 34.40 -10.18
N ASN A 498 20.01 35.63 -10.63
CA ASN A 498 18.89 35.97 -11.51
C ASN A 498 19.17 35.74 -13.00
N GLY A 499 20.37 35.36 -13.37
CA GLY A 499 20.74 35.17 -14.76
C GLY A 499 21.00 36.45 -15.53
N THR A 500 21.15 37.59 -14.84
CA THR A 500 21.32 38.92 -15.42
C THR A 500 22.75 39.46 -15.27
N TYR A 501 23.71 38.59 -15.01
CA TYR A 501 25.10 38.98 -14.84
C TYR A 501 25.68 39.66 -16.09
N ASN A 502 26.24 40.85 -15.88
CA ASN A 502 26.81 41.66 -16.96
C ASN A 502 28.31 41.36 -17.11
N TYR A 503 28.63 40.40 -17.96
CA TYR A 503 30.01 39.98 -18.21
C TYR A 503 30.91 41.12 -18.67
N PRO A 504 30.52 41.98 -19.65
CA PRO A 504 31.40 43.05 -20.11
C PRO A 504 31.77 44.08 -19.05
N LYS A 505 30.92 44.31 -18.08
CA LYS A 505 31.15 45.26 -16.99
C LYS A 505 32.39 44.91 -16.15
N TYR A 506 32.66 43.62 -15.95
CA TYR A 506 33.71 43.12 -15.07
C TYR A 506 34.89 42.53 -15.84
N GLN A 507 34.81 42.46 -17.17
CA GLN A 507 35.84 41.82 -18.01
C GLN A 507 37.19 42.48 -17.89
N GLY A 508 37.26 43.82 -17.89
CA GLY A 508 38.50 44.56 -17.78
C GLY A 508 39.20 44.39 -16.46
N GLU A 509 38.46 44.50 -15.37
CA GLU A 509 38.98 44.30 -14.00
C GLU A 509 39.45 42.84 -13.81
N SER A 510 38.69 41.88 -14.26
CA SER A 510 39.05 40.47 -14.19
C SER A 510 40.32 40.12 -14.95
N ARG A 511 40.48 40.68 -16.16
CA ARG A 511 41.67 40.49 -17.00
C ARG A 511 42.91 41.09 -16.29
N LEU A 512 42.78 42.30 -15.78
CA LEU A 512 43.88 42.97 -15.06
C LEU A 512 44.32 42.19 -13.84
N ASN A 513 43.38 41.76 -13.00
CA ASN A 513 43.67 40.98 -11.80
C ASN A 513 44.29 39.62 -12.11
N ARG A 514 43.84 38.96 -13.16
CA ARG A 514 44.37 37.69 -13.63
C ARG A 514 45.80 37.82 -14.10
N GLN A 515 46.10 38.86 -14.90
CA GLN A 515 47.44 39.15 -15.39
C GLN A 515 48.41 39.47 -14.24
N THR A 516 47.95 40.20 -13.25
CA THR A 516 48.74 40.53 -12.06
C THR A 516 49.14 39.28 -11.27
N ILE A 517 48.21 38.35 -11.06
CA ILE A 517 48.47 37.09 -10.37
C ILE A 517 49.39 36.17 -11.16
N GLU A 518 49.20 36.07 -12.52
CA GLU A 518 50.09 35.32 -13.37
C GLU A 518 51.52 35.86 -13.36
N SER A 519 51.68 37.16 -13.36
CA SER A 519 53.01 37.80 -13.23
C SER A 519 53.70 37.46 -11.92
N VAL A 520 52.98 37.47 -10.81
CA VAL A 520 53.47 37.08 -9.48
C VAL A 520 53.88 35.61 -9.43
N LYS A 521 53.09 34.72 -10.04
CA LYS A 521 53.40 33.28 -10.12
C LYS A 521 54.67 33.04 -10.96
N LEU A 522 54.85 33.74 -12.08
CA LEU A 522 56.04 33.61 -12.90
C LEU A 522 57.29 34.10 -12.18
N GLU A 523 57.22 35.18 -11.44
CA GLU A 523 58.32 35.66 -10.58
C GLU A 523 58.67 34.64 -9.50
N ASN A 524 57.67 34.06 -8.80
CA ASN A 524 57.88 33.02 -7.77
C ASN A 524 58.46 31.74 -8.36
N LEU A 525 58.05 31.32 -9.57
CA LEU A 525 58.63 30.19 -10.27
C LEU A 525 60.09 30.45 -10.66
N GLY A 526 60.44 31.67 -11.10
CA GLY A 526 61.80 32.07 -11.39
C GLY A 526 62.69 32.00 -10.15
N VAL A 527 62.24 32.52 -9.02
CA VAL A 527 62.95 32.43 -7.74
C VAL A 527 63.08 30.97 -7.29
N TYR A 528 62.03 30.16 -7.43
CA TYR A 528 62.06 28.73 -7.11
C TYR A 528 63.08 27.97 -7.96
N GLN A 529 63.16 28.22 -9.23
CA GLN A 529 64.16 27.63 -10.13
C GLN A 529 65.60 28.00 -9.73
N ILE A 530 65.84 29.25 -9.40
CA ILE A 530 67.16 29.70 -8.91
C ILE A 530 67.53 29.00 -7.59
N LEU A 531 66.58 28.87 -6.63
CA LEU A 531 66.79 28.15 -5.39
C LEU A 531 67.04 26.66 -5.61
N ALA A 532 66.31 26.01 -6.55
CA ALA A 532 66.52 24.62 -6.91
C ALA A 532 67.91 24.37 -7.51
N ILE A 533 68.38 25.25 -8.41
CA ILE A 533 69.70 25.17 -8.99
C ILE A 533 70.77 25.36 -7.88
N TYR A 534 70.63 26.35 -7.03
CA TYR A 534 71.54 26.59 -5.92
C TYR A 534 71.60 25.37 -4.95
N SER A 535 70.47 24.81 -4.60
CA SER A 535 70.39 23.63 -3.75
C SER A 535 71.06 22.40 -4.39
N THR A 536 70.88 22.18 -5.66
CA THR A 536 71.49 21.07 -6.40
C THR A 536 73.01 21.24 -6.47
N VAL A 537 73.49 22.42 -6.82
CA VAL A 537 74.92 22.72 -6.87
C VAL A 537 75.57 22.58 -5.49
N SER A 538 74.95 23.11 -4.42
CA SER A 538 75.44 23.00 -3.06
C SER A 538 75.51 21.53 -2.58
N SER A 539 74.47 20.74 -2.85
CA SER A 539 74.44 19.30 -2.50
C SER A 539 75.51 18.53 -3.24
N SER A 540 75.73 18.83 -4.53
CA SER A 540 76.75 18.17 -5.34
C SER A 540 78.17 18.49 -4.83
N LEU A 541 78.43 19.72 -4.45
CA LEU A 541 79.71 20.11 -3.92
C LEU A 541 79.98 19.44 -2.56
N VAL A 542 78.98 19.37 -1.68
CA VAL A 542 79.12 18.72 -0.39
C VAL A 542 79.35 17.20 -0.58
N LEU A 543 78.63 16.56 -1.52
CA LEU A 543 78.83 15.14 -1.82
C LEU A 543 80.25 14.87 -2.35
N VAL A 544 80.72 15.65 -3.30
CA VAL A 544 82.07 15.53 -3.82
C VAL A 544 83.12 15.72 -2.74
N GLY A 545 82.92 16.71 -1.90
CA GLY A 545 83.80 16.97 -0.75
C GLY A 545 83.87 15.79 0.23
N LEU A 546 82.75 15.19 0.54
CA LEU A 546 82.68 13.99 1.39
C LEU A 546 83.34 12.77 0.76
N ILE A 547 83.18 12.57 -0.54
CA ILE A 547 83.84 11.48 -1.26
C ILE A 547 85.37 11.67 -1.24
N LEU A 548 85.86 12.86 -1.49
CA LEU A 548 87.27 13.18 -1.43
C LEU A 548 87.82 13.04 -0.03
N ALA A 549 87.12 13.49 0.99
CA ALA A 549 87.50 13.34 2.39
C ALA A 549 87.57 11.87 2.79
N MET A 550 86.61 11.05 2.41
CA MET A 550 86.64 9.60 2.64
C MET A 550 87.83 8.93 1.93
N GLY A 551 88.07 9.30 0.71
CA GLY A 551 89.21 8.80 -0.06
C GLY A 551 90.54 9.11 0.59
N VAL A 552 90.73 10.33 1.00
CA VAL A 552 91.92 10.75 1.73
C VAL A 552 92.05 10.05 3.08
N TRP A 553 90.94 9.88 3.83
CA TRP A 553 90.95 9.18 5.10
C TRP A 553 91.30 7.69 4.95
N MET A 554 90.74 7.03 3.93
CA MET A 554 91.07 5.63 3.64
C MET A 554 92.55 5.46 3.21
N CYS A 555 93.13 6.38 2.48
CA CYS A 555 94.50 6.37 2.07
C CYS A 555 95.48 6.69 3.25
N SER A 556 95.10 7.58 4.19
CA SER A 556 95.92 7.93 5.34
C SER A 556 95.94 6.84 6.43
N ASN A 557 94.91 6.04 6.54
CA ASN A 557 94.85 4.94 7.54
C ASN A 557 95.45 3.61 7.06
N GLY A 558 96.03 3.52 5.84
CA GLY A 558 96.74 2.36 5.33
C GLY A 558 95.84 1.12 5.16
N SER A 559 94.49 1.21 5.26
CA SER A 559 93.56 0.10 5.16
C SER A 559 93.22 -0.24 3.71
N MET A 560 93.50 0.62 2.73
CA MET A 560 93.55 0.35 1.33
C MET A 560 94.89 0.76 0.76
N GLN A 561 95.66 -0.18 0.24
CA GLN A 561 96.81 0.16 -0.59
C GLN A 561 96.37 0.83 -1.84
N CYS A 562 96.48 2.12 -1.91
CA CYS A 562 96.19 2.89 -3.11
C CYS A 562 97.28 2.59 -4.16
N ARG A 563 97.08 1.63 -4.98
CA ARG A 563 97.88 1.45 -6.21
C ARG A 563 97.67 2.53 -7.27
N ILE A 564 96.75 3.44 -6.99
CA ILE A 564 96.44 4.59 -7.86
C ILE A 564 97.26 5.83 -7.49
N CYS A 565 97.93 5.84 -6.35
CA CYS A 565 98.76 6.95 -5.89
C CYS A 565 100.21 6.87 -6.34
N ILE A 566 100.49 6.23 -7.46
CA ILE A 566 101.81 6.16 -8.07
C ILE A 566 101.79 7.00 -9.33
#